data_fed5df0ee3a6330adf234816820824e0
#
_entry.id   fed5df0ee3a6330adf234816820824e0
#
_cell.length_a   1.000
_cell.length_b   1.000
_cell.length_c   1.000
_cell.angle_alpha   90.00
_cell.angle_beta   90.00
_cell.angle_gamma   90.00
#
_symmetry.space_group_name_H-M   'P 1'
#
loop_
_entity.id
_entity.type
_entity.pdbx_description
1 polymer ?
#
loop_
_entity_poly.entity_id
_entity_poly.type
_entity_poly.pdbx_seq_one_letter_code
_entity_poly.pdbx_strand_id
1 'polypeptide(L)'
;MCYILVKFSKISAGICKAGLSGETTPHGVISSVLGHSQFNMPLSEPYQKGYIVGETAQYKYEAFQLHYPIEHGLVSGWDDMKKLWEYLFEWELGIKSPQQPVPMTETFLNSMETREKMGEKMFGTFKVPAFYLSNHEAAALYASASVTGLVVDSGEGVTCLVPIFEGFSLPHTITKLDVAGKDVTEHLAQLLLTSGSAFPYILNKDLVDDIKEKLCYVALNPEKEPHKSPKKVLKKYLLPDGNVIYIGEPXYQVPEILFTPQQLDIHSLGLPTMMFQQHHEVXQKNLFAEIVLAGGNTLLPGIEERLMKELKELASKGTPINITASPDRIGSFITTSLSSFKPMWITSA
;
A
#
# COMPACT_ATOMS: atom_id res chain seq x y z
N MET A 1 -4.50 21.83 27.47
CA MET A 1 -5.44 21.32 26.45
C MET A 1 -4.72 20.27 25.61
N CYS A 2 -5.09 19.00 25.78
CA CYS A 2 -4.62 17.94 24.87
C CYS A 2 -5.44 18.02 23.58
N TYR A 3 -4.82 18.47 22.52
CA TYR A 3 -5.45 18.42 21.20
C TYR A 3 -5.38 16.97 20.68
N ILE A 4 -6.53 16.39 20.47
CA ILE A 4 -6.63 15.08 19.83
C ILE A 4 -6.49 15.32 18.32
N LEU A 5 -5.34 14.97 17.76
CA LEU A 5 -5.13 15.01 16.31
C LEU A 5 -5.59 13.69 15.71
N VAL A 6 -6.55 13.76 14.82
CA VAL A 6 -6.97 12.60 14.04
C VAL A 6 -6.02 12.48 12.85
N LYS A 7 -5.32 11.38 12.75
CA LYS A 7 -4.39 11.13 11.65
C LYS A 7 -4.95 10.08 10.70
N PHE A 8 -5.04 10.43 9.42
CA PHE A 8 -5.24 9.44 8.37
C PHE A 8 -3.88 9.17 7.74
N SER A 9 -3.30 8.04 8.08
CA SER A 9 -2.02 7.60 7.52
C SER A 9 -2.26 6.55 6.46
N LYS A 10 -1.77 6.82 5.27
CA LYS A 10 -1.84 5.96 4.10
C LYS A 10 -3.26 5.62 3.65
N ILE A 11 -3.81 6.52 2.87
CA ILE A 11 -4.96 6.26 2.03
C ILE A 11 -4.41 5.55 0.78
N SER A 12 -4.56 4.25 0.74
CA SER A 12 -4.08 3.44 -0.39
C SER A 12 -5.22 2.60 -0.96
N ALA A 13 -5.00 2.03 -2.12
CA ALA A 13 -6.02 1.19 -2.76
C ALA A 13 -6.42 -0.02 -1.90
N GLY A 14 -5.52 -0.50 -1.06
CA GLY A 14 -5.79 -1.67 -0.22
C GLY A 14 -6.36 -1.35 1.16
N ILE A 15 -5.74 -0.42 1.89
CA ILE A 15 -6.09 -0.14 3.30
C ILE A 15 -6.06 1.35 3.63
N CYS A 16 -6.94 1.73 4.55
CA CYS A 16 -6.93 3.05 5.20
C CYS A 16 -6.58 2.88 6.68
N LYS A 17 -5.75 3.76 7.19
CA LYS A 17 -5.32 3.76 8.60
C LYS A 17 -5.67 5.09 9.25
N ALA A 18 -6.21 5.03 10.45
CA ALA A 18 -6.57 6.21 11.23
C ALA A 18 -6.14 6.03 12.68
N GLY A 19 -5.84 7.13 13.35
CA GLY A 19 -5.43 7.11 14.75
C GLY A 19 -5.42 8.49 15.37
N LEU A 20 -5.02 8.56 16.63
CA LEU A 20 -4.97 9.78 17.41
C LEU A 20 -3.50 10.22 17.58
N SER A 21 -3.30 11.51 17.76
CA SER A 21 -1.96 12.05 18.01
C SER A 21 -1.38 11.49 19.32
N GLY A 22 -0.12 11.12 19.27
CA GLY A 22 0.57 10.52 20.42
C GLY A 22 0.58 9.01 20.42
N GLU A 23 -0.26 8.37 19.61
CA GLU A 23 -0.22 6.91 19.44
C GLU A 23 0.93 6.52 18.51
N THR A 24 1.56 5.40 18.81
CA THR A 24 2.66 4.84 17.99
C THR A 24 2.14 3.94 16.88
N THR A 25 0.91 3.43 17.02
CA THR A 25 0.26 2.55 16.05
C THR A 25 -1.10 3.14 15.66
N PRO A 26 -1.60 2.82 14.45
CA PRO A 26 -2.95 3.27 14.08
C PRO A 26 -4.01 2.59 14.96
N HIS A 27 -5.02 3.35 15.35
CA HIS A 27 -6.17 2.88 16.13
C HIS A 27 -7.08 2.00 15.27
N GLY A 28 -7.34 2.44 14.02
CA GLY A 28 -8.14 1.70 13.05
C GLY A 28 -7.36 1.43 11.76
N VAL A 29 -7.42 0.20 11.29
CA VAL A 29 -6.88 -0.23 9.98
C VAL A 29 -8.01 -0.97 9.28
N ILE A 30 -8.51 -0.44 8.18
CA ILE A 30 -9.64 -1.02 7.45
C ILE A 30 -9.34 -1.14 5.96
N SER A 31 -9.95 -2.11 5.31
CA SER A 31 -9.89 -2.25 3.86
C SER A 31 -10.59 -1.07 3.17
N SER A 32 -9.99 -0.53 2.11
CA SER A 32 -10.50 0.61 1.34
C SER A 32 -11.58 0.14 0.36
N VAL A 33 -12.65 -0.44 0.89
CA VAL A 33 -13.74 -1.01 0.08
C VAL A 33 -15.09 -0.73 0.73
N LEU A 34 -16.10 -0.50 -0.11
CA LEU A 34 -17.48 -0.40 0.31
C LEU A 34 -18.32 -1.46 -0.42
N GLY A 35 -19.30 -2.01 0.29
CA GLY A 35 -20.31 -2.87 -0.30
C GLY A 35 -21.63 -2.12 -0.36
N HIS A 36 -22.17 -1.95 -1.56
CA HIS A 36 -23.51 -1.37 -1.75
C HIS A 36 -24.55 -2.48 -1.89
N SER A 37 -25.64 -2.41 -1.15
CA SER A 37 -26.69 -3.43 -1.19
C SER A 37 -27.25 -3.58 -2.61
N GLN A 38 -27.29 -4.81 -3.08
CA GLN A 38 -27.88 -5.15 -4.40
C GLN A 38 -29.40 -5.23 -4.36
N PHE A 39 -30.00 -5.26 -3.15
CA PHE A 39 -31.42 -5.47 -2.96
C PHE A 39 -32.03 -4.34 -2.14
N ASN A 40 -33.21 -3.89 -2.54
CA ASN A 40 -34.01 -2.92 -1.78
C ASN A 40 -34.70 -3.62 -0.58
N MET A 41 -33.91 -4.30 0.24
CA MET A 41 -34.43 -4.93 1.45
C MET A 41 -34.15 -4.06 2.68
N PRO A 42 -35.06 -3.98 3.64
CA PRO A 42 -34.75 -3.31 4.89
C PRO A 42 -33.61 -4.06 5.58
N LEU A 43 -32.47 -3.40 5.67
CA LEU A 43 -31.31 -3.95 6.35
C LEU A 43 -31.47 -3.75 7.85
N SER A 44 -31.21 -4.82 8.62
CA SER A 44 -31.16 -4.73 10.08
C SER A 44 -29.94 -3.86 10.49
N GLU A 45 -30.03 -3.25 11.66
CA GLU A 45 -28.86 -2.55 12.20
C GLU A 45 -27.65 -3.51 12.24
N PRO A 46 -26.44 -3.05 11.89
CA PRO A 46 -26.00 -1.67 11.61
C PRO A 46 -26.06 -1.25 10.15
N TYR A 47 -26.73 -1.99 9.28
CA TYR A 47 -26.68 -1.82 7.83
C TYR A 47 -27.78 -0.89 7.25
N GLN A 48 -28.44 -0.11 8.10
CA GLN A 48 -29.57 0.76 7.71
C GLN A 48 -29.20 1.80 6.63
N LYS A 49 -27.89 2.13 6.49
CA LYS A 49 -27.43 3.11 5.51
C LYS A 49 -27.37 2.58 4.05
N GLY A 50 -27.68 1.30 3.83
CA GLY A 50 -27.64 0.69 2.49
C GLY A 50 -26.24 0.38 1.97
N TYR A 51 -25.22 0.55 2.82
CA TYR A 51 -23.85 0.20 2.50
C TYR A 51 -23.09 -0.29 3.74
N ILE A 52 -22.03 -1.03 3.51
CA ILE A 52 -21.12 -1.51 4.55
C ILE A 52 -19.68 -1.16 4.15
N VAL A 53 -18.77 -1.07 5.11
CA VAL A 53 -17.40 -0.59 4.91
C VAL A 53 -16.40 -1.63 5.36
N GLY A 54 -15.29 -1.72 4.65
CA GLY A 54 -14.14 -2.51 5.05
C GLY A 54 -14.31 -4.01 4.83
N GLU A 55 -13.63 -4.79 5.64
CA GLU A 55 -13.58 -6.26 5.52
C GLU A 55 -14.97 -6.91 5.52
N THR A 56 -15.91 -6.34 6.26
CA THR A 56 -17.28 -6.85 6.30
C THR A 56 -17.92 -6.85 4.90
N ALA A 57 -17.61 -5.86 4.08
CA ALA A 57 -18.07 -5.80 2.68
C ALA A 57 -17.52 -6.98 1.87
N GLN A 58 -16.25 -7.26 2.04
CA GLN A 58 -15.57 -8.37 1.34
C GLN A 58 -16.17 -9.73 1.72
N TYR A 59 -16.42 -9.95 3.01
CA TYR A 59 -17.03 -11.21 3.49
C TYR A 59 -18.46 -11.40 3.00
N LYS A 60 -19.17 -10.31 2.68
CA LYS A 60 -20.58 -10.35 2.26
C LYS A 60 -20.78 -10.03 0.77
N TYR A 61 -19.78 -10.28 -0.05
CA TYR A 61 -19.79 -9.95 -1.48
C TYR A 61 -21.00 -10.51 -2.25
N GLU A 62 -21.58 -11.61 -1.78
CA GLU A 62 -22.76 -12.22 -2.42
C GLU A 62 -24.02 -11.34 -2.33
N ALA A 63 -24.11 -10.51 -1.27
CA ALA A 63 -25.26 -9.64 -1.02
C ALA A 63 -24.95 -8.17 -1.36
N PHE A 64 -23.69 -7.84 -1.61
CA PHE A 64 -23.24 -6.46 -1.81
C PHE A 64 -22.36 -6.35 -3.05
N GLN A 65 -22.57 -5.29 -3.79
CA GLN A 65 -21.67 -4.92 -4.90
C GLN A 65 -20.48 -4.15 -4.31
N LEU A 66 -19.28 -4.65 -4.56
CA LEU A 66 -18.06 -4.06 -4.00
C LEU A 66 -17.59 -2.87 -4.84
N HIS A 67 -17.29 -1.77 -4.19
CA HIS A 67 -16.73 -0.55 -4.78
C HIS A 67 -15.41 -0.21 -4.09
N TYR A 68 -14.42 0.12 -4.88
CA TYR A 68 -13.08 0.50 -4.42
C TYR A 68 -12.90 1.99 -4.74
N PRO A 69 -13.02 2.89 -3.75
CA PRO A 69 -12.97 4.33 -4.02
C PRO A 69 -11.59 4.86 -4.36
N ILE A 70 -10.56 4.00 -4.28
CA ILE A 70 -9.17 4.35 -4.59
C ILE A 70 -8.64 3.37 -5.62
N GLU A 71 -8.17 3.89 -6.76
CA GLU A 71 -7.57 3.09 -7.83
C GLU A 71 -6.17 3.64 -8.14
N HIS A 72 -5.18 2.76 -8.22
CA HIS A 72 -3.78 3.12 -8.49
C HIS A 72 -3.27 4.27 -7.60
N GLY A 73 -3.72 4.29 -6.33
CA GLY A 73 -3.29 5.29 -5.36
C GLY A 73 -4.05 6.61 -5.40
N LEU A 74 -5.01 6.76 -6.32
CA LEU A 74 -5.77 8.01 -6.49
C LEU A 74 -7.25 7.79 -6.18
N VAL A 75 -7.89 8.81 -5.60
CA VAL A 75 -9.33 8.75 -5.30
C VAL A 75 -10.13 8.83 -6.61
N SER A 76 -10.90 7.78 -6.91
CA SER A 76 -11.78 7.70 -8.07
C SER A 76 -13.26 7.87 -7.69
N GLY A 77 -13.65 7.43 -6.49
CA GLY A 77 -15.03 7.47 -6.00
C GLY A 77 -15.21 8.39 -4.80
N TRP A 78 -15.51 9.67 -5.04
CA TRP A 78 -15.56 10.69 -3.98
C TRP A 78 -16.70 10.49 -2.97
N ASP A 79 -17.87 10.00 -3.42
CA ASP A 79 -19.00 9.73 -2.52
C ASP A 79 -18.72 8.54 -1.61
N ASP A 80 -18.09 7.52 -2.15
CA ASP A 80 -17.70 6.34 -1.37
C ASP A 80 -16.51 6.67 -0.46
N MET A 81 -15.58 7.50 -0.93
CA MET A 81 -14.46 7.98 -0.08
C MET A 81 -14.98 8.74 1.15
N LYS A 82 -16.01 9.59 0.95
CA LYS A 82 -16.67 10.30 2.05
C LYS A 82 -17.25 9.32 3.08
N LYS A 83 -17.96 8.26 2.62
CA LYS A 83 -18.53 7.21 3.50
C LYS A 83 -17.43 6.48 4.27
N LEU A 84 -16.30 6.21 3.61
CA LEU A 84 -15.14 5.57 4.22
C LEU A 84 -14.59 6.44 5.36
N TRP A 85 -14.40 7.74 5.10
CA TRP A 85 -13.95 8.69 6.13
C TRP A 85 -14.95 8.82 7.27
N GLU A 86 -16.27 8.89 6.98
CA GLU A 86 -17.33 8.91 8.01
C GLU A 86 -17.21 7.68 8.93
N TYR A 87 -17.02 6.51 8.33
CA TYR A 87 -16.87 5.27 9.09
C TYR A 87 -15.62 5.34 9.99
N LEU A 88 -14.50 5.79 9.45
CA LEU A 88 -13.25 5.93 10.23
C LEU A 88 -13.42 6.89 11.41
N PHE A 89 -14.06 8.04 11.20
CA PHE A 89 -14.31 9.00 12.29
C PHE A 89 -15.25 8.42 13.35
N GLU A 90 -16.41 7.94 12.92
CA GLU A 90 -17.50 7.56 13.84
C GLU A 90 -17.25 6.20 14.55
N TRP A 91 -16.83 5.20 13.80
CA TRP A 91 -16.75 3.83 14.32
C TRP A 91 -15.35 3.46 14.81
N GLU A 92 -14.32 3.80 14.06
CA GLU A 92 -12.96 3.44 14.44
C GLU A 92 -12.40 4.37 15.51
N LEU A 93 -12.63 5.67 15.37
CA LEU A 93 -12.08 6.68 16.29
C LEU A 93 -13.08 7.17 17.33
N GLY A 94 -14.38 6.86 17.18
CA GLY A 94 -15.42 7.30 18.11
C GLY A 94 -15.67 8.81 18.10
N ILE A 95 -15.38 9.48 16.99
CA ILE A 95 -15.46 10.93 16.85
C ILE A 95 -16.63 11.27 15.93
N LYS A 96 -17.74 11.79 16.50
CA LYS A 96 -18.95 12.10 15.72
C LYS A 96 -18.79 13.33 14.81
N SER A 97 -17.99 14.28 15.22
CA SER A 97 -17.70 15.49 14.44
C SER A 97 -16.27 15.91 14.73
N PRO A 98 -15.39 15.87 13.76
CA PRO A 98 -14.02 16.23 14.03
C PRO A 98 -13.86 17.73 14.24
N GLN A 99 -13.83 18.12 15.50
CA GLN A 99 -13.50 19.49 15.93
C GLN A 99 -11.99 19.64 16.08
N GLN A 100 -11.24 18.72 15.52
CA GLN A 100 -9.79 18.62 15.67
C GLN A 100 -9.10 18.78 14.31
N PRO A 101 -7.90 19.34 14.31
CA PRO A 101 -7.10 19.36 13.07
C PRO A 101 -6.85 17.94 12.56
N VAL A 102 -6.88 17.79 11.25
CA VAL A 102 -6.74 16.48 10.57
C VAL A 102 -5.54 16.49 9.63
N PRO A 103 -4.41 15.91 10.02
CA PRO A 103 -3.35 15.59 9.06
C PRO A 103 -3.73 14.31 8.30
N MET A 104 -3.53 14.35 7.00
CA MET A 104 -3.82 13.24 6.10
C MET A 104 -2.61 13.02 5.20
N THR A 105 -2.34 11.78 4.84
CA THR A 105 -1.27 11.51 3.88
C THR A 105 -1.83 11.38 2.47
N GLU A 106 -1.00 11.73 1.51
CA GLU A 106 -1.28 11.58 0.08
C GLU A 106 -0.07 10.99 -0.63
N THR A 107 -0.27 10.51 -1.83
CA THR A 107 0.82 10.11 -2.72
C THR A 107 1.33 11.35 -3.47
N PHE A 108 2.61 11.34 -3.85
CA PHE A 108 3.16 12.35 -4.72
C PHE A 108 2.46 12.40 -6.10
N LEU A 109 1.74 11.35 -6.45
CA LEU A 109 1.00 11.28 -7.72
C LEU A 109 -0.30 12.10 -7.71
N ASN A 110 -0.74 12.61 -6.56
CA ASN A 110 -1.97 13.39 -6.45
C ASN A 110 -1.90 14.71 -7.25
N SER A 111 -2.95 14.95 -8.01
CA SER A 111 -3.12 16.21 -8.73
C SER A 111 -3.60 17.33 -7.79
N MET A 112 -3.43 18.56 -8.23
CA MET A 112 -3.94 19.72 -7.50
C MET A 112 -5.47 19.65 -7.33
N GLU A 113 -6.16 19.19 -8.37
CA GLU A 113 -7.61 18.99 -8.34
C GLU A 113 -8.04 18.01 -7.24
N THR A 114 -7.30 16.89 -7.09
CA THR A 114 -7.56 15.92 -6.03
C THR A 114 -7.36 16.54 -4.65
N ARG A 115 -6.28 17.32 -4.47
CA ARG A 115 -6.01 18.04 -3.22
C ARG A 115 -7.11 19.02 -2.86
N GLU A 116 -7.59 19.77 -3.85
CA GLU A 116 -8.71 20.72 -3.67
C GLU A 116 -9.98 20.00 -3.23
N LYS A 117 -10.33 18.90 -3.88
CA LYS A 117 -11.50 18.08 -3.52
C LYS A 117 -11.37 17.49 -2.12
N MET A 118 -10.18 17.03 -1.73
CA MET A 118 -9.94 16.57 -0.36
C MET A 118 -10.20 17.68 0.65
N GLY A 119 -9.66 18.88 0.38
CA GLY A 119 -9.90 20.06 1.20
C GLY A 119 -11.39 20.43 1.29
N GLU A 120 -12.09 20.45 0.16
CA GLU A 120 -13.54 20.73 0.12
C GLU A 120 -14.32 19.75 1.01
N LYS A 121 -14.00 18.46 0.95
CA LYS A 121 -14.68 17.45 1.79
C LYS A 121 -14.33 17.66 3.28
N MET A 122 -13.07 17.93 3.59
CA MET A 122 -12.66 18.13 5.00
C MET A 122 -13.26 19.37 5.62
N PHE A 123 -13.22 20.52 4.92
CA PHE A 123 -13.81 21.77 5.43
C PHE A 123 -15.32 21.83 5.24
N GLY A 124 -15.83 21.45 4.07
CA GLY A 124 -17.24 21.57 3.73
C GLY A 124 -18.13 20.53 4.42
N THR A 125 -17.72 19.25 4.37
CA THR A 125 -18.52 18.14 4.90
C THR A 125 -18.21 17.87 6.37
N PHE A 126 -16.92 17.67 6.70
CA PHE A 126 -16.50 17.26 8.04
C PHE A 126 -16.30 18.43 8.99
N LYS A 127 -16.24 19.68 8.47
CA LYS A 127 -16.11 20.90 9.26
C LYS A 127 -14.86 20.92 10.14
N VAL A 128 -13.76 20.35 9.65
CA VAL A 128 -12.51 20.32 10.41
C VAL A 128 -11.94 21.77 10.54
N PRO A 129 -11.33 22.12 11.67
CA PRO A 129 -10.80 23.48 11.88
C PRO A 129 -9.50 23.72 11.09
N ALA A 130 -8.75 22.67 10.80
CA ALA A 130 -7.50 22.77 10.04
C ALA A 130 -7.20 21.42 9.38
N PHE A 131 -6.56 21.47 8.23
CA PHE A 131 -6.25 20.31 7.41
C PHE A 131 -4.80 20.42 6.92
N TYR A 132 -4.12 19.29 6.84
CA TYR A 132 -2.75 19.24 6.34
C TYR A 132 -2.56 17.95 5.53
N LEU A 133 -1.99 18.10 4.34
CA LEU A 133 -1.62 16.98 3.47
C LEU A 133 -0.11 16.77 3.51
N SER A 134 0.31 15.57 3.83
CA SER A 134 1.71 15.15 3.86
C SER A 134 1.92 13.98 2.92
N ASN A 135 3.03 13.99 2.20
CA ASN A 135 3.37 12.86 1.32
C ASN A 135 3.80 11.66 2.16
N HIS A 136 3.17 10.52 1.94
CA HIS A 136 3.45 9.32 2.75
C HIS A 136 4.84 8.75 2.46
N GLU A 137 5.37 8.95 1.27
CA GLU A 137 6.72 8.51 0.91
C GLU A 137 7.78 9.33 1.66
N ALA A 138 7.60 10.66 1.72
CA ALA A 138 8.49 11.52 2.52
C ALA A 138 8.43 11.12 3.98
N ALA A 139 7.25 10.81 4.45
CA ALA A 139 7.00 10.35 5.80
C ALA A 139 7.75 9.04 6.12
N ALA A 140 7.77 8.10 5.18
CA ALA A 140 8.50 6.83 5.34
C ALA A 140 10.01 7.08 5.46
N LEU A 141 10.55 8.01 4.68
CA LEU A 141 11.96 8.38 4.75
C LEU A 141 12.31 9.04 6.08
N TYR A 142 11.46 9.94 6.56
CA TYR A 142 11.67 10.60 7.86
C TYR A 142 11.60 9.59 9.01
N ALA A 143 10.79 8.52 8.87
CA ALA A 143 10.71 7.46 9.86
C ALA A 143 12.03 6.67 9.95
N SER A 144 12.87 6.66 8.90
CA SER A 144 14.21 6.08 8.93
C SER A 144 15.28 7.07 9.39
N ALA A 145 14.87 8.23 9.91
CA ALA A 145 15.74 9.31 10.39
C ALA A 145 16.60 9.92 9.28
N SER A 146 16.13 9.85 8.03
CA SER A 146 16.84 10.41 6.86
C SER A 146 16.01 11.49 6.18
N VAL A 147 16.69 12.43 5.53
CA VAL A 147 16.07 13.48 4.72
C VAL A 147 16.47 13.37 3.25
N THR A 148 17.39 12.45 2.94
CA THR A 148 17.86 12.18 1.57
C THR A 148 17.86 10.67 1.36
N GLY A 149 17.23 10.20 0.30
CA GLY A 149 17.17 8.78 -0.02
C GLY A 149 16.18 8.48 -1.13
N LEU A 150 16.08 7.20 -1.47
CA LEU A 150 15.15 6.69 -2.46
C LEU A 150 14.07 5.87 -1.73
N VAL A 151 12.82 6.32 -1.81
CA VAL A 151 11.70 5.54 -1.26
C VAL A 151 11.14 4.66 -2.35
N VAL A 152 11.04 3.37 -2.06
CA VAL A 152 10.39 2.35 -2.91
C VAL A 152 9.09 1.99 -2.20
N ASP A 153 7.99 2.57 -2.65
CA ASP A 153 6.67 2.27 -2.07
C ASP A 153 5.91 1.34 -3.02
N SER A 154 5.75 0.09 -2.62
CA SER A 154 4.98 -0.89 -3.37
C SER A 154 3.78 -1.34 -2.54
N GLY A 155 2.63 -0.81 -2.92
CA GLY A 155 1.35 -1.10 -2.25
C GLY A 155 0.51 -2.10 -3.03
N GLU A 156 -0.80 -1.95 -2.90
CA GLU A 156 -1.78 -2.81 -3.60
C GLU A 156 -1.90 -2.44 -5.08
N GLY A 157 -1.96 -1.14 -5.40
CA GLY A 157 -2.33 -0.67 -6.74
C GLY A 157 -1.21 -0.11 -7.60
N VAL A 158 -0.07 0.24 -7.01
CA VAL A 158 1.04 0.87 -7.75
C VAL A 158 2.34 0.72 -6.98
N THR A 159 3.45 0.63 -7.70
CA THR A 159 4.80 0.71 -7.12
C THR A 159 5.41 2.03 -7.58
N CYS A 160 5.81 2.85 -6.61
CA CYS A 160 6.41 4.17 -6.87
C CYS A 160 7.85 4.23 -6.39
N LEU A 161 8.70 4.86 -7.19
CA LEU A 161 10.07 5.22 -6.82
C LEU A 161 10.12 6.73 -6.63
N VAL A 162 10.39 7.16 -5.41
CA VAL A 162 10.36 8.59 -5.05
C VAL A 162 11.73 9.00 -4.52
N PRO A 163 12.56 9.66 -5.35
CA PRO A 163 13.81 10.22 -4.87
C PRO A 163 13.54 11.50 -4.09
N ILE A 164 14.13 11.58 -2.91
CA ILE A 164 14.00 12.73 -2.00
C ILE A 164 15.40 13.23 -1.67
N PHE A 165 15.62 14.52 -1.82
CA PHE A 165 16.89 15.17 -1.52
C PHE A 165 16.66 16.34 -0.56
N GLU A 166 17.26 16.26 0.62
CA GLU A 166 17.12 17.26 1.69
C GLU A 166 15.66 17.59 2.02
N GLY A 167 14.80 16.55 2.02
CA GLY A 167 13.39 16.69 2.34
C GLY A 167 12.49 17.05 1.15
N PHE A 168 13.05 17.30 -0.02
CA PHE A 168 12.31 17.69 -1.21
C PHE A 168 12.32 16.58 -2.25
N SER A 169 11.16 16.20 -2.74
CA SER A 169 11.08 15.35 -3.92
C SER A 169 11.05 16.23 -5.18
N LEU A 170 11.56 15.68 -6.25
CA LEU A 170 11.49 16.32 -7.58
C LEU A 170 10.39 15.60 -8.36
N PRO A 171 9.22 16.21 -8.57
CA PRO A 171 8.07 15.50 -9.16
C PRO A 171 8.36 14.83 -10.50
N HIS A 172 9.21 15.45 -11.31
CA HIS A 172 9.56 14.91 -12.63
C HIS A 172 10.52 13.71 -12.58
N THR A 173 11.08 13.40 -11.40
CA THR A 173 11.93 12.23 -11.21
C THR A 173 11.19 11.07 -10.53
N ILE A 174 9.95 11.28 -10.13
CA ILE A 174 9.11 10.22 -9.56
C ILE A 174 8.73 9.26 -10.69
N THR A 175 8.94 7.98 -10.45
CA THR A 175 8.55 6.96 -11.42
C THR A 175 7.55 6.01 -10.82
N LYS A 176 6.72 5.49 -11.69
CA LYS A 176 5.77 4.45 -11.29
C LYS A 176 5.91 3.21 -12.16
N LEU A 177 5.70 2.09 -11.53
CA LEU A 177 5.51 0.80 -12.18
C LEU A 177 4.07 0.37 -11.89
N ASP A 178 3.30 0.17 -12.93
CA ASP A 178 1.89 -0.27 -12.81
C ASP A 178 1.83 -1.80 -12.59
N VAL A 179 2.69 -2.29 -11.69
CA VAL A 179 2.69 -3.65 -11.16
C VAL A 179 2.87 -3.54 -9.66
N ALA A 180 1.94 -4.13 -8.91
CA ALA A 180 1.94 -4.03 -7.45
C ALA A 180 1.23 -5.24 -6.84
N GLY A 181 0.78 -5.13 -5.59
CA GLY A 181 0.20 -6.25 -4.84
C GLY A 181 -0.99 -6.91 -5.52
N LYS A 182 -1.86 -6.12 -6.14
CA LYS A 182 -3.02 -6.64 -6.87
C LYS A 182 -2.60 -7.54 -8.03
N ASP A 183 -1.61 -7.10 -8.81
CA ASP A 183 -1.12 -7.87 -9.96
C ASP A 183 -0.46 -9.18 -9.52
N VAL A 184 0.26 -9.14 -8.39
CA VAL A 184 0.84 -10.34 -7.78
C VAL A 184 -0.28 -11.33 -7.40
N THR A 185 -1.37 -10.83 -6.79
CA THR A 185 -2.53 -11.66 -6.40
C THR A 185 -3.21 -12.27 -7.63
N GLU A 186 -3.48 -11.45 -8.65
CA GLU A 186 -4.13 -11.91 -9.89
C GLU A 186 -3.28 -12.93 -10.63
N HIS A 187 -1.96 -12.68 -10.70
CA HIS A 187 -1.04 -13.62 -11.34
C HIS A 187 -0.97 -14.95 -10.57
N LEU A 188 -0.98 -14.88 -9.22
CA LEU A 188 -1.05 -16.10 -8.39
C LEU A 188 -2.32 -16.89 -8.66
N ALA A 189 -3.48 -16.23 -8.73
CA ALA A 189 -4.75 -16.88 -9.04
C ALA A 189 -4.68 -17.60 -10.40
N GLN A 190 -4.13 -16.93 -11.41
CA GLN A 190 -3.96 -17.51 -12.75
C GLN A 190 -3.08 -18.75 -12.74
N LEU A 191 -1.93 -18.70 -12.06
CA LEU A 191 -1.01 -19.84 -11.99
C LEU A 191 -1.61 -21.02 -11.22
N LEU A 192 -2.36 -20.74 -10.15
CA LEU A 192 -3.05 -21.79 -9.39
C LEU A 192 -4.12 -22.47 -10.22
N LEU A 193 -4.87 -21.71 -11.03
CA LEU A 193 -5.89 -22.27 -11.94
C LEU A 193 -5.26 -23.15 -13.03
N THR A 194 -4.15 -22.70 -13.62
CA THR A 194 -3.49 -23.41 -14.73
C THR A 194 -2.69 -24.62 -14.26
N SER A 195 -2.29 -24.67 -12.99
CA SER A 195 -1.49 -25.80 -12.47
C SER A 195 -2.29 -27.08 -12.24
N GLY A 196 -3.55 -27.13 -12.69
CA GLY A 196 -4.40 -28.31 -12.59
C GLY A 196 -4.94 -28.57 -11.19
N SER A 197 -4.65 -27.71 -10.26
CA SER A 197 -5.26 -27.74 -8.95
C SER A 197 -6.68 -27.18 -9.11
N ALA A 198 -7.63 -28.07 -9.36
CA ALA A 198 -9.02 -27.71 -9.61
C ALA A 198 -9.66 -27.15 -8.31
N PHE A 199 -9.40 -25.90 -8.05
CA PHE A 199 -9.96 -25.23 -6.88
C PHE A 199 -11.07 -24.27 -7.29
N PRO A 200 -12.34 -24.66 -7.08
CA PRO A 200 -13.45 -23.73 -7.29
C PRO A 200 -13.36 -22.51 -6.36
N TYR A 201 -12.53 -22.58 -5.33
CA TYR A 201 -12.36 -21.54 -4.32
C TYR A 201 -11.33 -20.45 -4.70
N ILE A 202 -10.51 -20.66 -5.75
CA ILE A 202 -9.44 -19.73 -6.15
C ILE A 202 -10.01 -18.42 -6.72
N LEU A 203 -11.31 -18.39 -6.99
CA LEU A 203 -11.99 -17.17 -7.40
C LEU A 203 -12.19 -16.17 -6.24
N ASN A 204 -11.93 -16.60 -4.99
CA ASN A 204 -12.01 -15.71 -3.84
C ASN A 204 -10.68 -14.96 -3.68
N LYS A 205 -10.70 -13.67 -3.96
CA LYS A 205 -9.52 -12.80 -3.87
C LYS A 205 -8.87 -12.84 -2.50
N ASP A 206 -9.67 -12.81 -1.43
CA ASP A 206 -9.15 -12.78 -0.06
C ASP A 206 -8.35 -14.04 0.27
N LEU A 207 -8.78 -15.19 -0.25
CA LEU A 207 -8.06 -16.45 -0.07
C LEU A 207 -6.71 -16.40 -0.82
N VAL A 208 -6.71 -15.89 -2.04
CA VAL A 208 -5.47 -15.78 -2.84
C VAL A 208 -4.51 -14.78 -2.20
N ASP A 209 -5.03 -13.68 -1.65
CA ASP A 209 -4.22 -12.70 -0.91
C ASP A 209 -3.58 -13.35 0.33
N ASP A 210 -4.34 -14.13 1.08
CA ASP A 210 -3.82 -14.84 2.25
C ASP A 210 -2.72 -15.84 1.86
N ILE A 211 -2.92 -16.58 0.77
CA ILE A 211 -1.90 -17.50 0.23
C ILE A 211 -0.63 -16.71 -0.17
N LYS A 212 -0.81 -15.59 -0.88
CA LYS A 212 0.29 -14.70 -1.28
C LYS A 212 1.11 -14.26 -0.08
N GLU A 213 0.43 -13.72 0.95
CA GLU A 213 1.09 -13.16 2.13
C GLU A 213 1.82 -14.21 2.97
N LYS A 214 1.28 -15.43 3.03
CA LYS A 214 1.86 -16.50 3.85
C LYS A 214 2.94 -17.30 3.14
N LEU A 215 2.83 -17.47 1.81
CA LEU A 215 3.66 -18.44 1.10
C LEU A 215 4.56 -17.87 0.02
N CYS A 216 4.20 -16.74 -0.62
CA CYS A 216 5.01 -16.17 -1.69
C CYS A 216 6.30 -15.55 -1.14
N TYR A 217 7.35 -15.62 -1.95
CA TYR A 217 8.66 -15.06 -1.62
C TYR A 217 9.39 -14.67 -2.90
N VAL A 218 10.26 -13.69 -2.79
CA VAL A 218 11.14 -13.27 -3.89
C VAL A 218 12.38 -14.14 -3.88
N ALA A 219 12.62 -14.86 -4.96
CA ALA A 219 13.78 -15.72 -5.10
C ALA A 219 15.05 -14.89 -5.32
N LEU A 220 16.12 -15.18 -4.58
CA LEU A 220 17.42 -14.52 -4.77
C LEU A 220 18.01 -14.84 -6.14
N ASN A 221 17.81 -16.06 -6.61
CA ASN A 221 18.26 -16.54 -7.93
C ASN A 221 17.12 -17.38 -8.53
N PRO A 222 16.19 -16.75 -9.26
CA PRO A 222 15.00 -17.46 -9.75
C PRO A 222 15.35 -18.64 -10.69
N GLU A 223 16.47 -18.54 -11.41
CA GLU A 223 16.93 -19.61 -12.29
C GLU A 223 17.40 -20.87 -11.56
N LYS A 224 17.70 -20.76 -10.27
CA LYS A 224 18.13 -21.88 -9.44
C LYS A 224 16.97 -22.55 -8.68
N GLU A 225 15.81 -21.88 -8.60
CA GLU A 225 14.67 -22.40 -7.84
C GLU A 225 14.14 -23.74 -8.40
N PRO A 226 14.02 -23.93 -9.75
CA PRO A 226 13.57 -25.21 -10.29
C PRO A 226 14.48 -26.39 -9.96
N HIS A 227 15.74 -26.13 -9.62
CA HIS A 227 16.71 -27.18 -9.29
C HIS A 227 16.68 -27.57 -7.81
N LYS A 228 15.91 -26.89 -6.98
CA LYS A 228 15.72 -27.25 -5.58
C LYS A 228 14.83 -28.49 -5.48
N SER A 229 15.06 -29.30 -4.44
CA SER A 229 14.21 -30.47 -4.24
C SER A 229 12.74 -30.06 -4.01
N PRO A 230 11.79 -30.84 -4.54
CA PRO A 230 10.35 -30.52 -4.32
C PRO A 230 9.96 -30.30 -2.87
N LYS A 231 10.61 -31.05 -1.94
CA LYS A 231 10.36 -30.88 -0.50
C LYS A 231 10.68 -29.48 0.04
N LYS A 232 11.59 -28.75 -0.62
CA LYS A 232 11.97 -27.39 -0.21
C LYS A 232 11.06 -26.33 -0.81
N VAL A 233 10.49 -26.60 -1.96
CA VAL A 233 9.66 -25.65 -2.70
C VAL A 233 8.18 -25.79 -2.35
N LEU A 234 7.71 -27.05 -2.18
CA LEU A 234 6.31 -27.35 -1.87
C LEU A 234 5.94 -26.88 -0.46
N LYS A 235 4.93 -26.01 -0.39
CA LYS A 235 4.38 -25.49 0.87
C LYS A 235 2.94 -25.95 1.03
N LYS A 236 2.60 -26.30 2.27
CA LYS A 236 1.26 -26.73 2.67
C LYS A 236 0.41 -25.50 3.01
N TYR A 237 -0.82 -25.48 2.53
CA TYR A 237 -1.79 -24.45 2.89
C TYR A 237 -3.11 -25.12 3.29
N LEU A 238 -3.69 -24.71 4.39
CA LEU A 238 -4.97 -25.22 4.91
C LEU A 238 -6.10 -24.29 4.44
N LEU A 239 -7.00 -24.84 3.65
CA LEU A 239 -8.18 -24.11 3.15
C LEU A 239 -9.23 -23.93 4.25
N PRO A 240 -10.13 -22.95 4.12
CA PRO A 240 -11.21 -22.73 5.11
C PRO A 240 -12.14 -23.94 5.30
N ASP A 241 -12.27 -24.78 4.29
CA ASP A 241 -13.10 -26.00 4.34
C ASP A 241 -12.39 -27.18 5.03
N GLY A 242 -11.15 -26.99 5.48
CA GLY A 242 -10.35 -28.03 6.13
C GLY A 242 -9.48 -28.85 5.17
N ASN A 243 -9.63 -28.66 3.87
CA ASN A 243 -8.78 -29.35 2.88
C ASN A 243 -7.37 -28.74 2.86
N VAL A 244 -6.41 -29.59 2.51
CA VAL A 244 -4.99 -29.17 2.44
C VAL A 244 -4.57 -29.16 0.97
N ILE A 245 -3.99 -28.05 0.55
CA ILE A 245 -3.38 -27.94 -0.77
C ILE A 245 -1.87 -27.78 -0.64
N TYR A 246 -1.16 -28.16 -1.68
CA TYR A 246 0.30 -28.02 -1.76
C TYR A 246 0.63 -27.14 -2.95
N ILE A 247 1.32 -26.05 -2.69
CA ILE A 247 1.70 -25.05 -3.70
C ILE A 247 3.23 -25.04 -3.78
N GLY A 248 3.76 -25.08 -4.97
CA GLY A 248 5.20 -25.13 -5.23
C GLY A 248 5.70 -23.92 -5.98
N GLU A 249 5.96 -24.11 -7.26
CA GLU A 249 6.59 -23.09 -8.11
C GLU A 249 5.92 -21.71 -8.09
N PRO A 250 4.58 -21.62 -8.13
CA PRO A 250 3.95 -20.31 -8.00
C PRO A 250 4.42 -19.44 -6.82
N UNK A 251 4.82 -19.96 -5.82
CA UNK A 251 5.22 -19.32 -4.76
C UNK A 251 6.24 -18.39 -4.98
N TYR A 252 7.28 -18.75 -5.83
CA TYR A 252 8.39 -17.82 -6.16
C TYR A 252 8.25 -17.19 -7.56
N GLN A 253 7.50 -17.79 -8.45
CA GLN A 253 7.33 -17.27 -9.82
C GLN A 253 6.52 -15.96 -9.83
N VAL A 254 5.50 -15.89 -9.00
CA VAL A 254 4.54 -14.78 -9.01
C VAL A 254 5.20 -13.43 -8.64
N PRO A 255 5.99 -13.31 -7.57
CA PRO A 255 6.63 -12.03 -7.28
C PRO A 255 7.67 -11.58 -8.31
N GLU A 256 8.11 -12.48 -9.20
CA GLU A 256 9.09 -12.16 -10.23
C GLU A 256 8.58 -11.08 -11.21
N ILE A 257 7.26 -10.87 -11.30
CA ILE A 257 6.68 -9.79 -12.14
C ILE A 257 7.15 -8.39 -11.70
N LEU A 258 7.57 -8.21 -10.46
CA LEU A 258 8.15 -6.95 -9.99
C LEU A 258 9.53 -6.69 -10.61
N PHE A 259 10.23 -7.75 -10.96
CA PHE A 259 11.58 -7.72 -11.55
C PHE A 259 11.54 -7.88 -13.06
N THR A 260 10.52 -8.58 -13.56
CA THR A 260 10.34 -8.86 -14.98
C THR A 260 8.85 -8.67 -15.35
N PRO A 261 8.37 -7.40 -15.43
CA PRO A 261 6.97 -7.12 -15.73
C PRO A 261 6.52 -7.61 -17.11
N GLN A 262 7.48 -7.88 -18.02
CA GLN A 262 7.22 -8.45 -19.32
C GLN A 262 6.48 -9.80 -19.25
N GLN A 263 6.53 -10.48 -18.11
CA GLN A 263 5.78 -11.71 -17.89
C GLN A 263 4.25 -11.50 -17.92
N LEU A 264 3.81 -10.24 -17.71
CA LEU A 264 2.41 -9.83 -17.81
C LEU A 264 2.15 -9.01 -19.09
N ASP A 265 3.02 -9.09 -20.08
CA ASP A 265 2.97 -8.28 -21.31
C ASP A 265 3.03 -6.76 -21.03
N ILE A 266 3.56 -6.37 -19.85
CA ILE A 266 3.75 -4.96 -19.49
C ILE A 266 5.12 -4.51 -20.00
N HIS A 267 5.12 -3.54 -20.91
CA HIS A 267 6.35 -2.98 -21.49
C HIS A 267 6.94 -1.94 -20.53
N SER A 268 7.55 -2.44 -19.46
CA SER A 268 8.21 -1.61 -18.45
C SER A 268 9.49 -2.29 -17.99
N LEU A 269 10.39 -1.51 -17.42
CA LEU A 269 11.59 -2.03 -16.77
C LEU A 269 11.22 -2.67 -15.44
N GLY A 270 11.98 -3.67 -15.03
CA GLY A 270 11.87 -4.24 -13.69
C GLY A 270 12.39 -3.27 -12.63
N LEU A 271 11.95 -3.46 -11.41
CA LEU A 271 12.19 -2.55 -10.29
C LEU A 271 13.66 -2.14 -10.12
N PRO A 272 14.66 -3.06 -10.07
CA PRO A 272 16.05 -2.64 -9.89
C PRO A 272 16.60 -1.81 -11.07
N THR A 273 16.19 -2.16 -12.28
CA THR A 273 16.62 -1.43 -13.49
C THR A 273 16.03 -0.02 -13.50
N MET A 274 14.75 0.12 -13.09
CA MET A 274 14.11 1.44 -12.94
C MET A 274 14.84 2.28 -11.91
N MET A 275 15.16 1.70 -10.75
CA MET A 275 15.89 2.40 -9.68
C MET A 275 17.25 2.94 -10.22
N PHE A 276 17.92 2.13 -11.02
CA PHE A 276 19.24 2.46 -11.55
C PHE A 276 19.18 3.49 -12.67
N GLN A 277 18.31 3.31 -13.68
CA GLN A 277 18.33 4.13 -14.90
C GLN A 277 17.81 5.55 -14.72
N GLN A 278 17.03 5.78 -13.67
CA GLN A 278 16.34 7.06 -13.51
C GLN A 278 17.18 8.16 -12.87
N HIS A 279 18.34 7.82 -12.36
CA HIS A 279 19.15 8.78 -11.63
C HIS A 279 20.55 8.86 -12.20
N HIS A 280 20.97 10.09 -12.48
CA HIS A 280 22.36 10.36 -12.85
C HIS A 280 23.30 9.79 -11.77
N GLU A 281 24.46 9.32 -12.14
CA GLU A 281 25.45 8.67 -11.25
C GLU A 281 25.70 9.41 -9.94
N VAL A 282 25.70 10.71 -9.99
CA VAL A 282 25.84 11.55 -8.78
C VAL A 282 24.65 11.42 -7.83
N UNK A 283 23.63 11.26 -8.29
CA UNK A 283 22.58 11.10 -7.59
C UNK A 283 22.43 9.86 -7.06
N GLN A 284 22.69 8.98 -7.76
CA GLN A 284 22.64 7.60 -7.30
C GLN A 284 23.39 7.36 -5.99
N LYS A 285 24.59 7.89 -5.87
CA LYS A 285 25.42 7.70 -4.67
C LYS A 285 24.73 8.19 -3.40
N ASN A 286 24.05 9.32 -3.47
CA ASN A 286 23.33 9.87 -2.32
C ASN A 286 22.01 9.13 -2.07
N LEU A 287 21.29 8.80 -3.13
CA LEU A 287 19.98 8.14 -3.02
C LEU A 287 20.10 6.67 -2.57
N PHE A 288 21.11 5.96 -3.11
CA PHE A 288 21.28 4.53 -2.78
C PHE A 288 21.89 4.32 -1.39
N ALA A 289 22.55 5.36 -0.83
CA ALA A 289 23.03 5.32 0.55
C ALA A 289 21.89 5.16 1.56
N GLU A 290 20.65 5.49 1.17
CA GLU A 290 19.46 5.24 1.97
C GLU A 290 18.28 4.91 1.05
N ILE A 291 18.00 3.63 0.86
CA ILE A 291 16.83 3.13 0.15
C ILE A 291 15.84 2.66 1.21
N VAL A 292 14.64 3.23 1.23
CA VAL A 292 13.60 2.87 2.20
C VAL A 292 12.49 2.10 1.50
N LEU A 293 12.22 0.89 1.96
CA LEU A 293 11.12 0.08 1.46
C LEU A 293 9.84 0.40 2.24
N ALA A 294 8.78 0.70 1.53
CA ALA A 294 7.47 1.02 2.07
C ALA A 294 6.38 0.28 1.29
N GLY A 295 5.22 0.14 1.89
CA GLY A 295 4.09 -0.56 1.28
C GLY A 295 4.09 -2.06 1.57
N GLY A 296 2.89 -2.63 1.63
CA GLY A 296 2.67 -4.04 2.02
C GLY A 296 3.35 -5.05 1.10
N ASN A 297 3.43 -4.73 -0.18
CA ASN A 297 4.03 -5.63 -1.17
C ASN A 297 5.55 -5.81 -0.95
N THR A 298 6.20 -4.85 -0.29
CA THR A 298 7.64 -4.96 0.06
C THR A 298 7.89 -5.92 1.23
N LEU A 299 6.84 -6.43 1.89
CA LEU A 299 6.97 -7.42 2.95
C LEU A 299 7.24 -8.84 2.41
N LEU A 300 7.12 -9.06 1.10
CA LEU A 300 7.43 -10.36 0.49
C LEU A 300 8.87 -10.77 0.90
N PRO A 301 9.02 -11.92 1.56
CA PRO A 301 10.35 -12.38 1.99
C PRO A 301 11.33 -12.46 0.82
N GLY A 302 12.56 -12.03 1.03
CA GLY A 302 13.63 -12.08 0.03
C GLY A 302 13.71 -10.86 -0.89
N ILE A 303 12.77 -9.91 -0.81
CA ILE A 303 12.77 -8.74 -1.70
C ILE A 303 14.00 -7.85 -1.46
N GLU A 304 14.34 -7.66 -0.20
CA GLU A 304 15.48 -6.84 0.23
C GLU A 304 16.80 -7.40 -0.31
N GLU A 305 17.01 -8.70 -0.12
CA GLU A 305 18.22 -9.39 -0.56
C GLU A 305 18.34 -9.40 -2.09
N ARG A 306 17.22 -9.59 -2.78
CA ARG A 306 17.20 -9.59 -4.23
C ARG A 306 17.51 -8.20 -4.79
N LEU A 307 16.89 -7.15 -4.24
CA LEU A 307 17.17 -5.76 -4.63
C LEU A 307 18.64 -5.42 -4.40
N MET A 308 19.17 -5.78 -3.22
CA MET A 308 20.57 -5.54 -2.88
C MET A 308 21.51 -6.21 -3.89
N LYS A 309 21.24 -7.46 -4.24
CA LYS A 309 22.03 -8.22 -5.22
C LYS A 309 22.04 -7.50 -6.59
N GLU A 310 20.86 -7.22 -7.13
CA GLU A 310 20.74 -6.65 -8.48
C GLU A 310 21.29 -5.23 -8.56
N LEU A 311 21.07 -4.41 -7.52
CA LEU A 311 21.63 -3.06 -7.48
C LEU A 311 23.15 -3.08 -7.42
N LYS A 312 23.75 -4.04 -6.70
CA LYS A 312 25.22 -4.21 -6.66
C LYS A 312 25.79 -4.62 -8.02
N GLU A 313 25.01 -5.36 -8.80
CA GLU A 313 25.43 -5.76 -10.16
C GLU A 313 25.32 -4.58 -11.15
N LEU A 314 24.34 -3.70 -10.96
CA LEU A 314 24.10 -2.55 -11.85
C LEU A 314 24.96 -1.34 -11.51
N ALA A 315 25.17 -1.07 -10.23
CA ALA A 315 25.86 0.13 -9.76
C ALA A 315 27.38 0.05 -9.97
N SER A 316 28.00 1.20 -10.14
CA SER A 316 29.47 1.29 -10.24
C SER A 316 30.12 0.85 -8.92
N LYS A 317 31.30 0.24 -9.04
CA LYS A 317 32.07 -0.22 -7.87
C LYS A 317 32.30 0.91 -6.88
N GLY A 318 31.98 0.64 -5.61
CA GLY A 318 32.12 1.61 -4.52
C GLY A 318 30.89 2.47 -4.27
N THR A 319 29.81 2.31 -5.03
CA THR A 319 28.55 2.98 -4.72
C THR A 319 28.00 2.43 -3.40
N PRO A 320 27.77 3.28 -2.38
CA PRO A 320 27.15 2.80 -1.14
C PRO A 320 25.69 2.44 -1.41
N ILE A 321 25.28 1.25 -0.98
CA ILE A 321 23.89 0.80 -1.11
C ILE A 321 23.46 0.32 0.27
N ASN A 322 22.46 0.99 0.84
CA ASN A 322 21.86 0.59 2.10
C ASN A 322 20.34 0.50 1.91
N ILE A 323 19.74 -0.60 2.31
CA ILE A 323 18.29 -0.81 2.25
C ILE A 323 17.75 -0.88 3.66
N THR A 324 16.84 0.04 3.99
CA THR A 324 16.14 0.08 5.26
C THR A 324 14.71 -0.44 5.04
N ALA A 325 14.40 -1.55 5.70
CA ALA A 325 13.12 -2.24 5.56
C ALA A 325 12.53 -2.49 6.95
N SER A 326 11.85 -1.49 7.50
CA SER A 326 11.22 -1.62 8.81
C SER A 326 10.20 -2.77 8.80
N PRO A 327 10.20 -3.67 9.81
CA PRO A 327 9.17 -4.71 9.89
C PRO A 327 7.76 -4.14 10.01
N ASP A 328 7.63 -2.93 10.56
CA ASP A 328 6.35 -2.26 10.75
C ASP A 328 6.01 -1.29 9.60
N ARG A 329 6.59 -1.48 8.42
CA ARG A 329 6.39 -0.54 7.30
C ARG A 329 4.95 -0.46 6.76
N ILE A 330 4.10 -1.44 7.06
CA ILE A 330 2.66 -1.30 6.87
C ILE A 330 2.09 -0.36 7.94
N GLY A 331 2.61 -0.47 9.16
CA GLY A 331 2.14 0.27 10.32
C GLY A 331 2.83 1.59 10.56
N SER A 332 3.76 2.04 9.69
CA SER A 332 4.50 3.26 9.92
C SER A 332 3.53 4.44 10.07
N PHE A 333 3.39 4.88 11.30
CA PHE A 333 2.46 5.90 11.75
C PHE A 333 3.29 7.03 12.32
N ILE A 334 3.31 8.15 11.61
CA ILE A 334 4.21 9.25 11.99
C ILE A 334 3.69 9.94 13.24
N THR A 335 4.48 9.91 14.28
CA THR A 335 4.22 10.70 15.47
C THR A 335 4.64 12.16 15.19
N THR A 336 3.67 12.97 14.80
CA THR A 336 3.90 14.38 14.56
C THR A 336 3.49 15.19 15.79
N SER A 337 4.36 16.06 16.26
CA SER A 337 3.97 17.03 17.29
C SER A 337 3.29 18.24 16.62
N LEU A 338 2.24 18.72 17.23
CA LEU A 338 1.46 19.87 16.75
C LEU A 338 2.31 21.11 16.51
N SER A 339 3.29 21.34 17.37
CA SER A 339 4.15 22.52 17.33
C SER A 339 4.99 22.62 16.06
N SER A 340 5.47 21.47 15.56
CA SER A 340 6.35 21.42 14.38
C SER A 340 5.61 21.68 13.08
N PHE A 341 4.31 21.39 13.02
CA PHE A 341 3.52 21.44 11.79
C PHE A 341 2.59 22.65 11.72
N LYS A 342 2.50 23.45 12.81
CA LYS A 342 1.59 24.59 12.89
C LYS A 342 1.66 25.55 11.69
N PRO A 343 2.86 25.90 11.16
CA PRO A 343 2.93 26.78 10.00
C PRO A 343 2.43 26.16 8.68
N MET A 344 2.26 24.84 8.65
CA MET A 344 1.87 24.10 7.43
C MET A 344 0.36 23.86 7.35
N TRP A 345 -0.40 24.18 8.39
CA TRP A 345 -1.83 23.94 8.44
C TRP A 345 -2.60 24.88 7.52
N ILE A 346 -3.51 24.31 6.72
CA ILE A 346 -4.53 25.07 5.99
C ILE A 346 -5.71 25.21 6.96
N THR A 347 -6.12 26.43 7.23
CA THR A 347 -7.27 26.71 8.10
C THR A 347 -8.46 27.17 7.28
N SER A 348 -9.65 26.90 7.80
CA SER A 348 -10.89 27.46 7.21
C SER A 348 -10.86 28.97 7.37
N ALA A 349 -11.22 29.71 6.30
CA ALA A 349 -11.29 31.18 6.33
C ALA A 349 -12.47 31.67 7.20
#